data_ce153b1b446a8115fc6b0d08b8aad46c
#
_entry.id   ce153b1b446a8115fc6b0d08b8aad46c
#
_cell.length_a   1.000
_cell.length_b   1.000
_cell.length_c   1.000
_cell.angle_alpha   90.00
_cell.angle_beta   90.00
_cell.angle_gamma   90.00
#
_symmetry.space_group_name_H-M   'P 1'
#
loop_
_entity.id
_entity.type
_entity.pdbx_description
1 polymer ?
#
loop_
_entity_poly.entity_id
_entity_poly.type
_entity_poly.pdbx_seq_one_letter_code
_entity_poly.pdbx_strand_id
1 'polypeptide(L)'
;MNNYKQIFSLFGIAILLAPLAVATVPVSTSTNGDEEPLGWWTETTVDRNKNKVGDMVELHIDNPIFLDEENTLPLIIDFHYTPGQDEIDMLRVSVDYQHQFILHGIDALAGRVPVTELLTLRDLPGVVMVELDGVLTIANADARAGHGVDMAFEETGYDGSGTTVAIIDTGLDGNHTSIDDQDDDPVTDDPKILAFYDAVANAGNTNGTDFPYDDHGHGSHCGGTTAGTGAPTYEHVGMAPQAHLVGVKVLDGGGSGSFAGVMAGMQWTIDTMHQYNTRAASMSLGGPGGIEWTSSEEDSVNRQANEMVRAGIALFIAAGNTAFSAQIGTPGSAEDVITVGALDKNTAIAIYSSQGPTEEGRVKPNIAYMGSDIMSVAANTGDQYTG
;
A
#
# COMPACT_ATOMS: atom_id res chain seq x y z
N MET A 1 -6.63 -21.28 50.46
CA MET A 1 -5.79 -20.07 50.15
C MET A 1 -4.37 -20.56 50.11
N ASN A 2 -3.66 -20.38 49.07
CA ASN A 2 -2.38 -20.92 48.61
C ASN A 2 -2.54 -22.05 47.59
N ASN A 3 -2.32 -21.68 46.29
CA ASN A 3 -1.73 -22.57 45.29
C ASN A 3 -1.82 -21.98 43.83
N TYR A 4 -1.84 -20.64 43.67
CA TYR A 4 -1.86 -20.04 42.34
C TYR A 4 -0.66 -19.10 42.04
N LYS A 5 0.43 -19.17 42.78
CA LYS A 5 1.60 -18.29 42.59
C LYS A 5 2.87 -18.97 42.05
N GLN A 6 2.81 -20.21 41.57
CA GLN A 6 4.03 -20.89 41.09
C GLN A 6 4.01 -21.35 39.62
N ILE A 7 3.03 -20.96 38.79
CA ILE A 7 2.97 -21.37 37.38
C ILE A 7 3.41 -20.27 36.42
N PHE A 8 3.57 -19.03 36.86
CA PHE A 8 3.98 -17.91 35.97
C PHE A 8 5.49 -17.62 35.91
N SER A 9 6.34 -18.41 36.59
CA SER A 9 7.79 -18.17 36.64
C SER A 9 8.64 -19.05 35.68
N LEU A 10 8.02 -19.92 34.87
CA LEU A 10 8.78 -20.85 34.01
C LEU A 10 8.59 -20.64 32.49
N PHE A 11 7.75 -19.69 32.09
CA PHE A 11 7.57 -19.34 30.68
C PHE A 11 8.27 -18.03 30.24
N GLY A 12 8.86 -17.30 31.16
CA GLY A 12 9.46 -15.97 30.92
C GLY A 12 10.95 -15.97 30.54
N ILE A 13 11.65 -17.11 30.54
CA ILE A 13 13.12 -17.15 30.35
C ILE A 13 13.57 -17.91 29.08
N ALA A 14 12.67 -18.54 28.36
CA ALA A 14 13.03 -19.34 27.17
C ALA A 14 13.00 -18.56 25.82
N ILE A 15 12.64 -17.27 25.79
CA ILE A 15 12.53 -16.49 24.53
C ILE A 15 13.73 -15.53 24.32
N LEU A 16 14.66 -15.42 25.27
CA LEU A 16 15.71 -14.41 25.21
C LEU A 16 17.11 -14.90 24.82
N LEU A 17 17.27 -16.15 24.37
CA LEU A 17 18.56 -16.69 23.92
C LEU A 17 18.41 -17.63 22.69
N ALA A 18 17.69 -17.20 21.67
CA ALA A 18 17.97 -17.73 20.33
C ALA A 18 19.00 -16.79 19.68
N PRO A 19 20.24 -17.24 19.41
CA PRO A 19 21.13 -16.44 18.60
C PRO A 19 20.49 -16.32 17.22
N LEU A 20 20.45 -15.09 16.65
CA LEU A 20 20.29 -14.90 15.22
C LEU A 20 21.41 -15.70 14.56
N ALA A 21 21.13 -16.91 14.12
CA ALA A 21 21.97 -17.59 13.17
C ALA A 21 21.77 -16.83 11.83
N VAL A 22 22.65 -15.89 11.55
CA VAL A 22 22.92 -15.50 10.17
C VAL A 22 23.33 -16.80 9.49
N ALA A 23 22.45 -17.35 8.69
CA ALA A 23 22.78 -18.46 7.83
C ALA A 23 23.86 -17.97 6.85
N THR A 24 25.12 -18.16 7.19
CA THR A 24 26.20 -18.12 6.23
C THR A 24 26.04 -19.38 5.39
N VAL A 25 25.54 -19.22 4.16
CA VAL A 25 25.54 -20.29 3.16
C VAL A 25 26.99 -20.74 3.02
N PRO A 26 27.33 -21.99 3.33
CA PRO A 26 28.70 -22.49 3.11
C PRO A 26 28.94 -22.55 1.60
N VAL A 27 29.97 -21.88 1.11
CA VAL A 27 30.50 -22.08 -0.22
C VAL A 27 31.11 -23.50 -0.23
N SER A 28 30.37 -24.45 -0.77
CA SER A 28 30.86 -25.80 -0.99
C SER A 28 31.66 -25.84 -2.30
N THR A 29 32.96 -25.93 -2.18
CA THR A 29 33.80 -26.37 -3.31
C THR A 29 33.71 -27.90 -3.42
N SER A 30 32.75 -28.41 -4.18
CA SER A 30 32.75 -29.84 -4.54
C SER A 30 33.27 -30.01 -5.95
N THR A 31 34.43 -30.65 -6.02
CA THR A 31 34.97 -31.26 -7.24
C THR A 31 34.49 -32.69 -7.29
N ASN A 32 33.36 -32.95 -7.92
CA ASN A 32 33.04 -34.22 -8.63
C ASN A 32 31.59 -34.15 -9.16
N GLY A 33 31.49 -34.36 -10.45
CA GLY A 33 30.36 -34.66 -11.34
C GLY A 33 28.93 -34.50 -10.91
N ASP A 34 28.23 -33.64 -11.63
CA ASP A 34 26.81 -33.70 -11.98
C ASP A 34 25.70 -33.48 -10.91
N GLU A 35 25.99 -33.00 -9.70
CA GLU A 35 24.93 -32.47 -8.82
C GLU A 35 24.95 -30.93 -8.84
N GLU A 36 23.89 -30.34 -9.33
CA GLU A 36 23.70 -28.88 -9.21
C GLU A 36 23.76 -28.50 -7.72
N PRO A 37 24.44 -27.39 -7.36
CA PRO A 37 24.51 -26.97 -5.97
C PRO A 37 23.12 -26.65 -5.46
N LEU A 38 22.80 -27.02 -4.22
CA LEU A 38 21.53 -26.66 -3.55
C LEU A 38 21.49 -25.17 -3.34
N GLY A 39 20.42 -24.52 -3.83
CA GLY A 39 20.19 -23.09 -3.68
C GLY A 39 18.72 -22.81 -3.40
N TRP A 40 18.37 -21.51 -3.34
CA TRP A 40 17.00 -21.04 -3.06
C TRP A 40 15.94 -21.66 -4.02
N TRP A 41 16.34 -21.95 -5.25
CA TRP A 41 15.47 -22.55 -6.28
C TRP A 41 15.03 -23.98 -5.97
N THR A 42 15.68 -24.69 -5.06
CA THR A 42 15.32 -26.09 -4.73
C THR A 42 14.15 -26.20 -3.77
N GLU A 43 13.89 -25.17 -2.98
CA GLU A 43 12.80 -25.10 -1.96
C GLU A 43 11.85 -23.92 -2.19
N THR A 44 11.95 -23.26 -3.35
CA THR A 44 11.12 -22.09 -3.69
C THR A 44 9.67 -22.47 -3.97
N THR A 45 8.77 -21.49 -3.74
CA THR A 45 7.37 -21.56 -4.17
C THR A 45 7.14 -20.91 -5.53
N VAL A 46 8.17 -20.35 -6.16
CA VAL A 46 8.10 -19.72 -7.49
C VAL A 46 7.83 -20.78 -8.57
N ASP A 47 8.36 -21.98 -8.39
CA ASP A 47 8.18 -23.15 -9.26
C ASP A 47 7.69 -24.34 -8.42
N ARG A 48 6.38 -24.53 -8.30
CA ARG A 48 5.76 -25.58 -7.48
C ARG A 48 5.86 -26.97 -8.09
N ASN A 49 5.92 -27.06 -9.42
CA ASN A 49 6.01 -28.34 -10.13
C ASN A 49 7.47 -28.80 -10.33
N LYS A 50 8.44 -27.96 -9.94
CA LYS A 50 9.89 -28.22 -9.96
C LYS A 50 10.45 -28.55 -11.34
N ASN A 51 10.00 -27.83 -12.34
CA ASN A 51 10.44 -27.99 -13.71
C ASN A 51 11.43 -26.91 -14.19
N LYS A 52 11.93 -26.05 -13.29
CA LYS A 52 12.79 -24.90 -13.53
C LYS A 52 12.14 -23.74 -14.30
N VAL A 53 10.82 -23.78 -14.50
CA VAL A 53 10.06 -22.69 -15.10
C VAL A 53 9.07 -22.21 -14.06
N GLY A 54 9.18 -20.96 -13.67
CA GLY A 54 8.32 -20.38 -12.65
C GLY A 54 6.83 -20.44 -13.03
N ASP A 55 5.97 -20.70 -12.05
CA ASP A 55 4.51 -20.84 -12.25
C ASP A 55 3.93 -19.63 -13.00
N MET A 56 4.48 -18.42 -12.79
CA MET A 56 4.04 -17.20 -13.48
C MET A 56 4.38 -17.21 -14.98
N VAL A 57 5.48 -17.82 -15.39
CA VAL A 57 5.80 -18.01 -16.82
C VAL A 57 4.76 -18.92 -17.46
N GLU A 58 4.47 -20.04 -16.80
CA GLU A 58 3.48 -21.01 -17.32
C GLU A 58 2.08 -20.44 -17.39
N LEU A 59 1.69 -19.61 -16.41
CA LEU A 59 0.39 -18.95 -16.35
C LEU A 59 0.21 -17.92 -17.48
N HIS A 60 1.28 -17.28 -17.90
CA HIS A 60 1.26 -16.15 -18.84
C HIS A 60 1.86 -16.48 -20.22
N ILE A 61 2.13 -17.74 -20.50
CA ILE A 61 2.77 -18.19 -21.75
C ILE A 61 2.01 -17.74 -23.01
N ASP A 62 0.69 -17.63 -22.93
CA ASP A 62 -0.19 -17.21 -24.03
C ASP A 62 -0.78 -15.79 -23.81
N ASN A 63 -0.30 -15.05 -22.80
CA ASN A 63 -0.86 -13.75 -22.46
C ASN A 63 -0.28 -12.65 -23.37
N PRO A 64 -1.12 -11.96 -24.19
CA PRO A 64 -0.67 -10.95 -25.12
C PRO A 64 -0.05 -9.71 -24.45
N ILE A 65 -0.21 -9.50 -23.15
CA ILE A 65 0.42 -8.40 -22.41
C ILE A 65 1.94 -8.57 -22.35
N PHE A 66 2.42 -9.82 -22.29
CA PHE A 66 3.84 -10.14 -22.20
C PHE A 66 4.47 -10.51 -23.54
N LEU A 67 3.66 -10.98 -24.49
CA LEU A 67 4.12 -11.39 -25.80
C LEU A 67 4.30 -10.19 -26.73
N ASP A 68 5.43 -10.16 -27.43
CA ASP A 68 5.66 -9.23 -28.54
C ASP A 68 5.23 -9.80 -29.90
N GLU A 69 5.46 -9.03 -30.97
CA GLU A 69 5.11 -9.44 -32.34
C GLU A 69 5.87 -10.70 -32.82
N GLU A 70 7.03 -10.99 -32.19
CA GLU A 70 7.87 -12.16 -32.48
C GLU A 70 7.52 -13.36 -31.58
N ASN A 71 6.49 -13.23 -30.74
CA ASN A 71 6.03 -14.25 -29.80
C ASN A 71 7.11 -14.65 -28.78
N THR A 72 7.86 -13.63 -28.28
CA THR A 72 8.86 -13.82 -27.23
C THR A 72 8.31 -13.37 -25.88
N LEU A 73 8.77 -14.00 -24.79
CA LEU A 73 8.48 -13.61 -23.41
C LEU A 73 9.67 -12.87 -22.79
N PRO A 74 9.42 -11.84 -21.98
CA PRO A 74 10.44 -11.24 -21.14
C PRO A 74 10.71 -12.15 -19.94
N LEU A 75 11.97 -12.51 -19.73
CA LEU A 75 12.36 -13.51 -18.73
C LEU A 75 13.57 -13.02 -17.93
N ILE A 76 13.62 -13.47 -16.66
CA ILE A 76 14.79 -13.47 -15.81
C ILE A 76 15.29 -14.93 -15.76
N ILE A 77 16.54 -15.13 -16.12
CA ILE A 77 17.16 -16.45 -16.23
C ILE A 77 18.24 -16.55 -15.16
N ASP A 78 18.00 -17.34 -14.13
CA ASP A 78 18.90 -17.50 -13.01
C ASP A 78 19.92 -18.60 -13.24
N PHE A 79 21.14 -18.33 -12.80
CA PHE A 79 22.27 -19.26 -12.87
C PHE A 79 22.76 -19.60 -11.46
N HIS A 80 23.41 -20.74 -11.28
CA HIS A 80 24.06 -21.08 -10.00
C HIS A 80 25.45 -20.44 -9.81
N TYR A 81 25.83 -19.56 -10.73
CA TYR A 81 27.05 -18.73 -10.71
C TYR A 81 26.77 -17.42 -11.45
N THR A 82 27.60 -16.42 -11.24
CA THR A 82 27.46 -15.13 -11.91
C THR A 82 27.68 -15.24 -13.41
N PRO A 83 26.64 -15.08 -14.24
CA PRO A 83 26.74 -15.21 -15.69
C PRO A 83 27.47 -14.02 -16.34
N GLY A 84 28.09 -14.27 -17.49
CA GLY A 84 28.80 -13.26 -18.27
C GLY A 84 28.52 -13.35 -19.76
N GLN A 85 29.48 -12.90 -20.56
CA GLN A 85 29.34 -12.86 -22.02
C GLN A 85 29.22 -14.26 -22.65
N ASP A 86 29.88 -15.25 -22.06
CA ASP A 86 29.83 -16.62 -22.55
C ASP A 86 28.42 -17.22 -22.46
N GLU A 87 27.69 -16.95 -21.35
CA GLU A 87 26.31 -17.37 -21.16
C GLU A 87 25.37 -16.64 -22.09
N ILE A 88 25.56 -15.31 -22.29
CA ILE A 88 24.81 -14.55 -23.27
C ILE A 88 24.94 -15.13 -24.68
N ASP A 89 26.18 -15.48 -25.08
CA ASP A 89 26.44 -16.04 -26.40
C ASP A 89 25.87 -17.46 -26.53
N MET A 90 25.95 -18.27 -25.48
CA MET A 90 25.32 -19.59 -25.39
C MET A 90 23.79 -19.47 -25.57
N LEU A 91 23.12 -18.57 -24.84
CA LEU A 91 21.68 -18.35 -24.92
C LEU A 91 21.24 -17.86 -26.30
N ARG A 92 21.98 -16.92 -26.91
CA ARG A 92 21.73 -16.44 -28.26
C ARG A 92 21.75 -17.54 -29.31
N VAL A 93 22.72 -18.45 -29.22
CA VAL A 93 22.85 -19.51 -30.18
C VAL A 93 21.83 -20.63 -29.95
N SER A 94 21.49 -20.90 -28.68
CA SER A 94 20.69 -22.08 -28.33
C SER A 94 19.18 -21.81 -28.35
N VAL A 95 18.74 -20.58 -27.99
CA VAL A 95 17.31 -20.24 -27.76
C VAL A 95 16.92 -18.87 -28.32
N ASP A 96 17.70 -18.31 -29.22
CA ASP A 96 17.44 -17.00 -29.86
C ASP A 96 17.20 -15.87 -28.83
N TYR A 97 18.02 -15.86 -27.80
CA TYR A 97 17.91 -14.93 -26.67
C TYR A 97 18.25 -13.50 -27.07
N GLN A 98 17.35 -12.57 -26.75
CA GLN A 98 17.52 -11.14 -26.92
C GLN A 98 17.94 -10.51 -25.57
N HIS A 99 19.22 -10.26 -25.42
CA HIS A 99 19.81 -9.76 -24.17
C HIS A 99 19.38 -8.31 -23.83
N GLN A 100 19.05 -8.05 -22.54
CA GLN A 100 18.79 -6.74 -21.99
C GLN A 100 19.73 -6.35 -20.86
N PHE A 101 19.82 -7.18 -19.80
CA PHE A 101 20.60 -6.85 -18.60
C PHE A 101 21.35 -8.05 -18.04
N ILE A 102 22.51 -7.76 -17.41
CA ILE A 102 23.19 -8.69 -16.49
C ILE A 102 22.86 -8.26 -15.07
N LEU A 103 22.28 -9.14 -14.27
CA LEU A 103 21.84 -8.88 -12.90
C LEU A 103 22.84 -9.54 -11.92
N HIS A 104 24.01 -8.93 -11.77
CA HIS A 104 25.12 -9.47 -10.96
C HIS A 104 24.77 -9.72 -9.48
N GLY A 105 23.78 -8.99 -8.94
CA GLY A 105 23.38 -9.11 -7.53
C GLY A 105 22.61 -10.39 -7.21
N ILE A 106 22.06 -11.05 -8.22
CA ILE A 106 21.23 -12.26 -8.10
C ILE A 106 21.68 -13.39 -9.04
N ASP A 107 22.84 -13.24 -9.68
CA ASP A 107 23.39 -14.22 -10.60
C ASP A 107 22.46 -14.57 -11.78
N ALA A 108 21.84 -13.56 -12.41
CA ALA A 108 20.85 -13.75 -13.46
C ALA A 108 21.12 -12.90 -14.72
N LEU A 109 20.49 -13.31 -15.82
CA LEU A 109 20.36 -12.53 -17.06
C LEU A 109 18.90 -12.19 -17.32
N ALA A 110 18.62 -10.94 -17.71
CA ALA A 110 17.29 -10.53 -18.16
C ALA A 110 17.28 -10.29 -19.67
N GLY A 111 16.19 -10.71 -20.32
CA GLY A 111 16.01 -10.56 -21.76
C GLY A 111 14.78 -11.31 -22.27
N ARG A 112 14.66 -11.44 -23.59
CA ARG A 112 13.49 -12.08 -24.20
C ARG A 112 13.88 -13.38 -24.89
N VAL A 113 12.99 -14.38 -24.82
CA VAL A 113 13.15 -15.68 -25.45
C VAL A 113 11.84 -16.10 -26.11
N PRO A 114 11.85 -16.69 -27.33
CA PRO A 114 10.67 -17.24 -27.95
C PRO A 114 9.99 -18.27 -27.04
N VAL A 115 8.66 -18.23 -26.95
CA VAL A 115 7.86 -19.18 -26.13
C VAL A 115 8.18 -20.62 -26.46
N THR A 116 8.47 -20.91 -27.73
CA THR A 116 8.79 -22.27 -28.20
C THR A 116 10.10 -22.83 -27.65
N GLU A 117 10.99 -21.95 -27.17
CA GLU A 117 12.32 -22.32 -26.70
C GLU A 117 12.42 -22.45 -25.16
N LEU A 118 11.33 -22.24 -24.41
CA LEU A 118 11.34 -22.33 -22.94
C LEU A 118 11.82 -23.69 -22.41
N LEU A 119 11.45 -24.79 -23.07
CA LEU A 119 11.87 -26.13 -22.66
C LEU A 119 13.37 -26.37 -22.94
N THR A 120 13.89 -25.80 -24.03
CA THR A 120 15.32 -25.84 -24.36
C THR A 120 16.09 -24.97 -23.36
N LEU A 121 15.57 -23.77 -23.07
CA LEU A 121 16.21 -22.80 -22.16
C LEU A 121 16.47 -23.38 -20.76
N ARG A 122 15.45 -23.96 -20.13
CA ARG A 122 15.56 -24.50 -18.77
C ARG A 122 16.57 -25.62 -18.62
N ASP A 123 16.86 -26.34 -19.73
CA ASP A 123 17.77 -27.48 -19.76
C ASP A 123 19.20 -27.08 -20.14
N LEU A 124 19.46 -25.76 -20.37
CA LEU A 124 20.81 -25.28 -20.69
C LEU A 124 21.73 -25.33 -19.45
N PRO A 125 23.05 -25.55 -19.68
CA PRO A 125 24.01 -25.60 -18.59
C PRO A 125 24.02 -24.32 -17.74
N GLY A 126 23.98 -24.50 -16.41
CA GLY A 126 24.02 -23.39 -15.45
C GLY A 126 22.68 -22.77 -15.13
N VAL A 127 21.64 -22.96 -15.95
CA VAL A 127 20.29 -22.44 -15.70
C VAL A 127 19.64 -23.24 -14.58
N VAL A 128 19.19 -22.52 -13.54
CA VAL A 128 18.53 -23.11 -12.36
C VAL A 128 17.08 -22.70 -12.22
N MET A 129 16.69 -21.53 -12.75
CA MET A 129 15.33 -21.05 -12.75
C MET A 129 15.09 -20.11 -13.94
N VAL A 130 13.85 -20.09 -14.43
CA VAL A 130 13.37 -19.15 -15.44
C VAL A 130 12.13 -18.47 -14.86
N GLU A 131 12.23 -17.18 -14.59
CA GLU A 131 11.14 -16.36 -14.04
C GLU A 131 10.58 -15.39 -15.08
N LEU A 132 9.32 -14.99 -14.92
CA LEU A 132 8.75 -13.95 -15.75
C LEU A 132 9.32 -12.57 -15.32
N ASP A 133 9.89 -11.83 -16.26
CA ASP A 133 10.18 -10.42 -16.08
C ASP A 133 8.85 -9.65 -16.16
N GLY A 134 8.18 -9.53 -15.02
CA GLY A 134 6.87 -8.93 -14.89
C GLY A 134 6.93 -7.42 -15.07
N VAL A 135 5.85 -6.84 -15.56
CA VAL A 135 5.71 -5.38 -15.66
C VAL A 135 5.44 -4.83 -14.26
N LEU A 136 6.33 -3.99 -13.76
CA LEU A 136 6.04 -3.14 -12.61
C LEU A 136 5.21 -1.95 -13.12
N THR A 137 3.92 -2.00 -12.91
CA THR A 137 3.01 -0.88 -13.17
C THR A 137 2.84 -0.03 -11.91
N ILE A 138 2.63 1.25 -12.13
CA ILE A 138 2.49 2.28 -11.10
C ILE A 138 1.25 1.98 -10.22
N ALA A 139 1.37 2.15 -8.93
CA ALA A 139 0.81 1.35 -7.87
C ALA A 139 -0.66 1.56 -7.40
N ASN A 140 -1.50 2.47 -7.94
CA ASN A 140 -2.91 2.53 -7.57
C ASN A 140 -3.72 1.41 -8.25
N ALA A 141 -3.40 1.07 -9.47
CA ALA A 141 -3.98 -0.10 -10.14
C ALA A 141 -3.72 -1.39 -9.33
N ASP A 142 -2.51 -1.54 -8.78
CA ASP A 142 -2.15 -2.67 -7.94
C ASP A 142 -2.92 -2.70 -6.62
N ALA A 143 -3.14 -1.54 -5.96
CA ALA A 143 -3.91 -1.48 -4.73
C ALA A 143 -5.39 -1.82 -4.96
N ARG A 144 -6.02 -1.32 -6.03
CA ARG A 144 -7.39 -1.66 -6.39
C ARG A 144 -7.54 -3.15 -6.70
N ALA A 145 -6.69 -3.69 -7.57
CA ALA A 145 -6.67 -5.09 -7.95
C ALA A 145 -6.30 -6.00 -6.77
N GLY A 146 -5.25 -5.67 -6.02
CA GLY A 146 -4.77 -6.45 -4.88
C GLY A 146 -5.78 -6.57 -3.73
N HIS A 147 -6.71 -5.61 -3.59
CA HIS A 147 -7.78 -5.65 -2.59
C HIS A 147 -9.16 -5.98 -3.17
N GLY A 148 -9.24 -6.35 -4.44
CA GLY A 148 -10.49 -6.75 -5.07
C GLY A 148 -11.52 -5.62 -5.22
N VAL A 149 -11.07 -4.36 -5.26
CA VAL A 149 -11.95 -3.20 -5.41
C VAL A 149 -12.68 -3.25 -6.75
N ASP A 150 -11.96 -3.56 -7.83
CA ASP A 150 -12.55 -3.68 -9.16
C ASP A 150 -13.56 -4.82 -9.23
N MET A 151 -13.28 -5.95 -8.59
CA MET A 151 -14.20 -7.08 -8.47
C MET A 151 -15.46 -6.70 -7.66
N ALA A 152 -15.28 -5.99 -6.53
CA ALA A 152 -16.43 -5.50 -5.77
C ALA A 152 -17.29 -4.52 -6.57
N PHE A 153 -16.67 -3.70 -7.39
CA PHE A 153 -17.31 -2.79 -8.33
C PHE A 153 -18.15 -3.54 -9.38
N GLU A 154 -17.54 -4.53 -10.03
CA GLU A 154 -18.20 -5.37 -11.03
C GLU A 154 -19.39 -6.17 -10.45
N GLU A 155 -19.24 -6.69 -9.23
CA GLU A 155 -20.27 -7.51 -8.59
C GLU A 155 -21.42 -6.69 -7.99
N THR A 156 -21.14 -5.50 -7.46
CA THR A 156 -22.12 -4.72 -6.68
C THR A 156 -22.60 -3.45 -7.36
N GLY A 157 -21.81 -2.91 -8.29
CA GLY A 157 -22.05 -1.62 -8.93
C GLY A 157 -21.82 -0.41 -8.01
N TYR A 158 -21.17 -0.61 -6.83
CA TYR A 158 -20.90 0.48 -5.90
C TYR A 158 -19.55 1.15 -6.23
N ASP A 159 -19.60 2.37 -6.69
CA ASP A 159 -18.48 3.21 -7.13
C ASP A 159 -18.29 4.48 -6.28
N GLY A 160 -19.06 4.62 -5.23
CA GLY A 160 -19.12 5.80 -4.38
C GLY A 160 -20.21 6.81 -4.77
N SER A 161 -20.93 6.58 -5.88
CA SER A 161 -22.00 7.48 -6.31
C SER A 161 -23.00 7.78 -5.19
N GLY A 162 -23.35 9.06 -5.06
CA GLY A 162 -24.33 9.52 -4.09
C GLY A 162 -23.82 9.51 -2.64
N THR A 163 -22.51 9.37 -2.41
CA THR A 163 -21.88 9.49 -1.08
C THR A 163 -20.77 10.53 -1.08
N THR A 164 -20.39 11.00 0.09
CA THR A 164 -19.26 11.91 0.29
C THR A 164 -18.32 11.36 1.36
N VAL A 165 -17.01 11.48 1.11
CA VAL A 165 -15.96 11.13 2.06
C VAL A 165 -15.27 12.41 2.55
N ALA A 166 -15.16 12.58 3.86
CA ALA A 166 -14.36 13.66 4.44
C ALA A 166 -12.88 13.24 4.53
N ILE A 167 -11.98 14.09 4.05
CA ILE A 167 -10.54 13.96 4.21
C ILE A 167 -10.09 14.96 5.28
N ILE A 168 -9.84 14.45 6.48
CA ILE A 168 -9.41 15.24 7.65
C ILE A 168 -7.89 15.17 7.73
N ASP A 169 -7.20 16.15 7.14
CA ASP A 169 -5.77 16.06 6.86
C ASP A 169 -5.12 17.46 6.65
N THR A 170 -4.13 17.58 5.75
CA THR A 170 -3.43 18.84 5.42
C THR A 170 -4.19 19.74 4.45
N GLY A 171 -5.29 19.31 3.90
CA GLY A 171 -6.09 20.00 2.90
C GLY A 171 -6.35 19.17 1.66
N LEU A 172 -6.95 19.78 0.64
CA LEU A 172 -7.17 19.22 -0.70
C LEU A 172 -6.84 20.28 -1.75
N ASP A 173 -6.11 19.91 -2.80
CA ASP A 173 -5.83 20.81 -3.92
C ASP A 173 -7.01 20.86 -4.90
N GLY A 174 -7.87 21.85 -4.74
CA GLY A 174 -9.07 22.04 -5.57
C GLY A 174 -8.79 22.42 -7.03
N ASN A 175 -7.53 22.48 -7.45
CA ASN A 175 -7.15 22.74 -8.86
C ASN A 175 -6.56 21.51 -9.55
N HIS A 176 -6.41 20.38 -8.86
CA HIS A 176 -5.84 19.19 -9.47
C HIS A 176 -6.91 18.41 -10.24
N THR A 177 -6.63 18.13 -11.54
CA THR A 177 -7.59 17.51 -12.48
C THR A 177 -8.27 16.23 -12.02
N SER A 178 -7.67 15.50 -11.10
CA SER A 178 -8.26 14.25 -10.57
C SER A 178 -9.25 14.46 -9.41
N ILE A 179 -9.31 15.66 -8.84
CA ILE A 179 -10.18 15.95 -7.68
C ILE A 179 -10.88 17.33 -7.75
N ASP A 180 -10.78 18.05 -8.85
CA ASP A 180 -11.46 19.35 -9.06
C ASP A 180 -12.89 19.17 -9.57
N ASP A 181 -13.11 18.22 -10.45
CA ASP A 181 -14.36 17.96 -11.15
C ASP A 181 -14.82 16.49 -11.00
N GLN A 182 -16.11 16.23 -11.09
CA GLN A 182 -16.67 14.90 -10.85
C GLN A 182 -16.58 13.96 -12.06
N ASP A 183 -16.77 14.50 -13.27
CA ASP A 183 -16.80 13.75 -14.51
C ASP A 183 -15.70 14.13 -15.50
N ASP A 184 -14.79 15.02 -15.10
CA ASP A 184 -13.67 15.55 -15.88
C ASP A 184 -14.10 16.28 -17.18
N ASP A 185 -15.37 16.74 -17.28
CA ASP A 185 -15.88 17.56 -18.37
C ASP A 185 -15.85 19.04 -17.97
N PRO A 186 -14.96 19.86 -18.48
CA PRO A 186 -14.83 21.27 -18.09
C PRO A 186 -16.06 22.13 -18.46
N VAL A 187 -17.09 21.55 -19.09
CA VAL A 187 -18.33 22.22 -19.47
C VAL A 187 -19.40 22.07 -18.39
N THR A 188 -19.32 21.02 -17.58
CA THR A 188 -20.22 20.80 -16.45
C THR A 188 -19.73 21.56 -15.21
N ASP A 189 -20.64 21.89 -14.31
CA ASP A 189 -20.34 22.55 -13.03
C ASP A 189 -20.71 21.59 -11.90
N ASP A 190 -19.92 20.53 -11.77
CA ASP A 190 -20.13 19.46 -10.79
C ASP A 190 -18.84 19.16 -10.00
N PRO A 191 -18.50 20.05 -9.05
CA PRO A 191 -17.25 19.98 -8.30
C PRO A 191 -17.15 18.68 -7.51
N LYS A 192 -15.98 18.05 -7.57
CA LYS A 192 -15.67 16.86 -6.77
C LYS A 192 -15.60 17.19 -5.28
N ILE A 193 -15.03 18.34 -4.92
CA ILE A 193 -14.91 18.82 -3.54
C ILE A 193 -16.10 19.74 -3.25
N LEU A 194 -17.07 19.23 -2.47
CA LEU A 194 -18.31 19.95 -2.16
C LEU A 194 -18.15 21.06 -1.11
N ALA A 195 -17.15 20.93 -0.23
CA ALA A 195 -16.89 21.90 0.84
C ALA A 195 -15.47 21.78 1.35
N PHE A 196 -14.99 22.88 1.94
CA PHE A 196 -13.69 22.94 2.58
C PHE A 196 -13.77 23.69 3.91
N TYR A 197 -13.13 23.15 4.94
CA TYR A 197 -13.00 23.76 6.26
C TYR A 197 -11.54 23.82 6.68
N ASP A 198 -11.10 25.00 7.11
CA ASP A 198 -9.72 25.22 7.54
C ASP A 198 -9.70 25.57 9.04
N ALA A 199 -9.35 24.58 9.86
CA ALA A 199 -9.18 24.77 11.29
C ALA A 199 -7.83 25.40 11.65
N VAL A 200 -6.87 25.43 10.72
CA VAL A 200 -5.51 25.96 10.96
C VAL A 200 -5.49 27.47 10.79
N ALA A 201 -5.96 27.98 9.65
CA ALA A 201 -5.93 29.41 9.35
C ALA A 201 -7.13 30.17 9.92
N ASN A 202 -8.29 29.55 9.99
CA ASN A 202 -9.56 30.14 10.34
C ASN A 202 -10.25 29.41 11.49
N ALA A 203 -9.57 29.23 12.61
CA ALA A 203 -10.14 28.58 13.79
C ALA A 203 -11.49 29.25 14.17
N GLY A 204 -12.59 28.53 13.97
CA GLY A 204 -13.96 29.02 14.15
C GLY A 204 -14.71 29.34 12.85
N ASN A 205 -14.10 29.30 11.67
CA ASN A 205 -14.81 29.33 10.40
C ASN A 205 -15.48 27.96 10.16
N THR A 206 -16.81 27.96 10.13
CA THR A 206 -17.63 26.74 10.04
C THR A 206 -18.55 26.73 8.83
N ASN A 207 -18.40 27.69 7.91
CA ASN A 207 -19.34 27.85 6.79
C ASN A 207 -19.03 26.95 5.57
N GLY A 208 -17.86 26.28 5.52
CA GLY A 208 -17.50 25.37 4.45
C GLY A 208 -17.32 26.02 3.08
N THR A 209 -17.06 27.32 3.02
CA THR A 209 -16.98 28.09 1.77
C THR A 209 -15.56 28.53 1.39
N ASP A 210 -14.54 28.12 2.15
CA ASP A 210 -13.15 28.40 1.79
C ASP A 210 -12.77 27.62 0.54
N PHE A 211 -11.96 28.23 -0.33
CA PHE A 211 -11.46 27.55 -1.52
C PHE A 211 -10.50 26.40 -1.11
N PRO A 212 -10.67 25.19 -1.63
CA PRO A 212 -9.82 24.05 -1.27
C PRO A 212 -8.36 24.26 -1.69
N TYR A 213 -7.45 24.11 -0.73
CA TYR A 213 -6.02 24.15 -0.97
C TYR A 213 -5.27 23.15 -0.07
N ASP A 214 -4.08 22.77 -0.48
CA ASP A 214 -3.16 21.91 0.28
C ASP A 214 -1.74 22.42 0.15
N ASP A 215 -1.17 22.95 1.23
CA ASP A 215 0.18 23.49 1.28
C ASP A 215 1.24 22.47 1.71
N HIS A 216 0.84 21.19 1.93
CA HIS A 216 1.71 20.08 2.24
C HIS A 216 1.68 18.98 1.15
N GLY A 217 0.49 18.62 0.66
CA GLY A 217 0.27 17.61 -0.37
C GLY A 217 -0.24 16.26 0.14
N HIS A 218 -0.10 15.96 1.44
CA HIS A 218 -0.50 14.67 1.99
C HIS A 218 -2.01 14.44 1.92
N GLY A 219 -2.83 15.44 2.28
CA GLY A 219 -4.28 15.33 2.22
C GLY A 219 -4.81 15.16 0.78
N SER A 220 -4.20 15.85 -0.20
CA SER A 220 -4.53 15.67 -1.61
C SER A 220 -4.19 14.26 -2.11
N HIS A 221 -3.07 13.71 -1.67
CA HIS A 221 -2.72 12.31 -1.95
C HIS A 221 -3.77 11.36 -1.37
N CYS A 222 -4.18 11.54 -0.12
CA CYS A 222 -5.24 10.76 0.53
C CYS A 222 -6.59 10.91 -0.20
N GLY A 223 -6.94 12.13 -0.62
CA GLY A 223 -8.15 12.42 -1.38
C GLY A 223 -8.17 11.73 -2.74
N GLY A 224 -7.09 11.82 -3.48
CA GLY A 224 -6.92 11.13 -4.77
C GLY A 224 -6.99 9.61 -4.63
N THR A 225 -6.31 9.04 -3.64
CA THR A 225 -6.40 7.60 -3.33
C THR A 225 -7.82 7.17 -2.98
N THR A 226 -8.57 8.03 -2.28
CA THR A 226 -9.95 7.73 -1.88
C THR A 226 -10.92 7.82 -3.05
N ALA A 227 -10.92 8.94 -3.79
CA ALA A 227 -11.98 9.24 -4.74
C ALA A 227 -11.51 9.96 -6.01
N GLY A 228 -10.21 10.02 -6.31
CA GLY A 228 -9.71 10.64 -7.53
C GLY A 228 -10.28 9.98 -8.79
N THR A 229 -10.61 10.78 -9.81
CA THR A 229 -11.07 10.30 -11.11
C THR A 229 -9.96 9.61 -11.89
N GLY A 230 -8.69 9.97 -11.60
CA GLY A 230 -7.51 9.49 -12.30
C GLY A 230 -7.11 10.37 -13.49
N ALA A 231 -7.86 11.44 -13.78
CA ALA A 231 -7.55 12.34 -14.90
C ALA A 231 -6.14 12.96 -14.76
N PRO A 232 -5.43 13.21 -15.87
CA PRO A 232 -5.89 13.03 -17.25
C PRO A 232 -5.60 11.65 -17.86
N THR A 233 -4.86 10.78 -17.17
CA THR A 233 -4.41 9.50 -17.73
C THR A 233 -5.33 8.33 -17.38
N TYR A 234 -6.09 8.46 -16.30
CA TYR A 234 -6.97 7.43 -15.71
C TYR A 234 -6.21 6.17 -15.24
N GLU A 235 -4.91 6.30 -15.02
CA GLU A 235 -4.06 5.21 -14.49
C GLU A 235 -4.13 5.12 -12.95
N HIS A 236 -4.45 6.25 -12.27
CA HIS A 236 -4.44 6.37 -10.81
C HIS A 236 -5.83 6.69 -10.25
N VAL A 237 -6.81 5.93 -10.69
CA VAL A 237 -8.20 6.07 -10.21
C VAL A 237 -8.29 5.70 -8.73
N GLY A 238 -8.99 6.51 -7.95
CA GLY A 238 -9.24 6.27 -6.53
C GLY A 238 -10.15 5.05 -6.26
N MET A 239 -10.27 4.66 -5.00
CA MET A 239 -11.05 3.49 -4.60
C MET A 239 -12.55 3.64 -4.83
N ALA A 240 -13.07 4.88 -4.70
CA ALA A 240 -14.48 5.23 -4.90
C ALA A 240 -14.59 6.48 -5.81
N PRO A 241 -14.30 6.35 -7.12
CA PRO A 241 -14.09 7.50 -8.01
C PRO A 241 -15.35 8.34 -8.23
N GLN A 242 -16.53 7.81 -7.95
CA GLN A 242 -17.78 8.54 -8.05
C GLN A 242 -18.25 9.16 -6.71
N ALA A 243 -17.48 8.98 -5.62
CA ALA A 243 -17.75 9.68 -4.38
C ALA A 243 -17.33 11.16 -4.46
N HIS A 244 -18.09 12.05 -3.86
CA HIS A 244 -17.65 13.42 -3.60
C HIS A 244 -16.68 13.46 -2.41
N LEU A 245 -15.96 14.57 -2.31
CA LEU A 245 -15.05 14.87 -1.22
C LEU A 245 -15.49 16.08 -0.41
N VAL A 246 -15.12 16.10 0.86
CA VAL A 246 -15.11 17.27 1.72
C VAL A 246 -13.71 17.39 2.32
N GLY A 247 -13.05 18.52 2.11
CA GLY A 247 -11.73 18.79 2.66
C GLY A 247 -11.83 19.40 4.06
N VAL A 248 -11.11 18.82 5.02
CA VAL A 248 -11.07 19.33 6.40
C VAL A 248 -9.60 19.47 6.80
N LYS A 249 -9.06 20.68 6.60
CA LYS A 249 -7.66 20.98 6.91
C LYS A 249 -7.48 21.19 8.41
N VAL A 250 -6.82 20.24 9.04
CA VAL A 250 -6.49 20.24 10.48
C VAL A 250 -4.99 20.22 10.75
N LEU A 251 -4.19 19.97 9.71
CA LEU A 251 -2.73 19.97 9.73
C LEU A 251 -2.20 21.11 8.84
N ASP A 252 -1.16 21.77 9.31
CA ASP A 252 -0.50 22.88 8.60
C ASP A 252 0.41 22.40 7.45
N GLY A 253 1.08 23.34 6.76
CA GLY A 253 2.06 23.05 5.70
C GLY A 253 3.31 22.32 6.17
N GLY A 254 3.49 22.08 7.45
CA GLY A 254 4.52 21.21 8.04
C GLY A 254 4.00 19.82 8.41
N GLY A 255 2.73 19.51 8.11
CA GLY A 255 2.09 18.25 8.46
C GLY A 255 1.76 18.10 9.95
N SER A 256 1.64 19.21 10.70
CA SER A 256 1.38 19.21 12.13
C SER A 256 0.10 19.94 12.48
N GLY A 257 -0.60 19.49 13.52
CA GLY A 257 -1.83 20.12 13.99
C GLY A 257 -2.03 19.94 15.49
N SER A 258 -2.82 20.82 16.11
CA SER A 258 -3.17 20.71 17.52
C SER A 258 -4.34 19.73 17.71
N PHE A 259 -4.43 19.08 18.87
CA PHE A 259 -5.55 18.23 19.23
C PHE A 259 -6.88 18.99 19.14
N ALA A 260 -6.90 20.26 19.56
CA ALA A 260 -8.09 21.12 19.47
C ALA A 260 -8.51 21.37 18.01
N GLY A 261 -7.55 21.63 17.09
CA GLY A 261 -7.83 21.79 15.67
C GLY A 261 -8.38 20.53 15.03
N VAL A 262 -7.79 19.37 15.36
CA VAL A 262 -8.28 18.07 14.88
C VAL A 262 -9.69 17.80 15.39
N MET A 263 -9.96 18.03 16.69
CA MET A 263 -11.30 17.88 17.25
C MET A 263 -12.32 18.87 16.63
N ALA A 264 -11.93 20.11 16.33
CA ALA A 264 -12.77 21.08 15.66
C ALA A 264 -13.14 20.62 14.22
N GLY A 265 -12.18 20.04 13.50
CA GLY A 265 -12.42 19.43 12.19
C GLY A 265 -13.40 18.26 12.25
N MET A 266 -13.23 17.36 13.21
CA MET A 266 -14.16 16.25 13.45
C MET A 266 -15.57 16.77 13.79
N GLN A 267 -15.67 17.78 14.67
CA GLN A 267 -16.96 18.37 15.03
C GLN A 267 -17.64 19.02 13.84
N TRP A 268 -16.91 19.82 13.04
CA TRP A 268 -17.46 20.42 11.83
C TRP A 268 -17.98 19.34 10.86
N THR A 269 -17.27 18.22 10.71
CA THR A 269 -17.71 17.11 9.86
C THR A 269 -19.01 16.49 10.36
N ILE A 270 -19.18 16.32 11.68
CA ILE A 270 -20.42 15.86 12.30
C ILE A 270 -21.57 16.85 12.00
N ASP A 271 -21.33 18.13 12.24
CA ASP A 271 -22.36 19.19 12.12
C ASP A 271 -22.88 19.33 10.68
N THR A 272 -22.02 19.05 9.69
CA THR A 272 -22.33 19.22 8.27
C THR A 272 -22.61 17.92 7.52
N MET A 273 -22.52 16.75 8.18
CA MET A 273 -22.65 15.44 7.52
C MET A 273 -23.94 15.27 6.72
N HIS A 274 -25.04 15.82 7.19
CA HIS A 274 -26.32 15.72 6.49
C HIS A 274 -26.41 16.69 5.30
N GLN A 275 -25.74 17.84 5.39
CA GLN A 275 -25.69 18.82 4.32
C GLN A 275 -24.95 18.32 3.09
N TYR A 276 -23.82 17.66 3.30
CA TYR A 276 -22.97 17.16 2.23
C TYR A 276 -23.10 15.64 2.00
N ASN A 277 -24.01 14.97 2.70
CA ASN A 277 -24.21 13.52 2.67
C ASN A 277 -22.91 12.73 2.99
N THR A 278 -22.13 13.23 3.95
CA THR A 278 -20.89 12.58 4.38
C THR A 278 -21.20 11.29 5.13
N ARG A 279 -20.67 10.16 4.65
CA ARG A 279 -20.90 8.81 5.19
C ARG A 279 -19.64 8.15 5.72
N ALA A 280 -18.50 8.59 5.23
CA ALA A 280 -17.20 8.09 5.66
C ALA A 280 -16.23 9.25 5.86
N ALA A 281 -15.20 9.02 6.67
CA ALA A 281 -14.10 9.95 6.82
C ALA A 281 -12.77 9.21 6.92
N SER A 282 -11.72 9.79 6.35
CA SER A 282 -10.35 9.32 6.42
C SER A 282 -9.50 10.28 7.24
N MET A 283 -8.76 9.75 8.21
CA MET A 283 -7.79 10.46 9.01
C MET A 283 -6.43 9.75 8.93
N SER A 284 -5.59 10.20 8.00
CA SER A 284 -4.23 9.65 7.84
C SER A 284 -3.22 10.38 8.73
N LEU A 285 -3.58 10.54 9.98
CA LEU A 285 -2.84 11.27 11.00
C LEU A 285 -2.90 10.55 12.35
N GLY A 286 -2.03 10.94 13.28
CA GLY A 286 -2.06 10.44 14.65
C GLY A 286 -0.87 10.92 15.46
N GLY A 287 -1.03 10.87 16.78
CA GLY A 287 0.04 11.05 17.74
C GLY A 287 0.81 9.74 17.96
N PRO A 288 2.03 9.81 18.57
CA PRO A 288 2.77 8.61 18.92
C PRO A 288 2.01 7.76 19.95
N GLY A 289 2.06 6.44 19.76
CA GLY A 289 1.56 5.45 20.72
C GLY A 289 2.65 4.98 21.67
N GLY A 290 2.25 4.25 22.72
CA GLY A 290 3.16 3.61 23.67
C GLY A 290 3.08 4.16 25.09
N ILE A 291 3.81 3.53 26.01
CA ILE A 291 3.74 3.77 27.48
C ILE A 291 4.07 5.23 27.85
N GLU A 292 4.87 5.92 27.05
CA GLU A 292 5.26 7.33 27.32
C GLU A 292 4.20 8.33 26.79
N TRP A 293 3.28 7.87 25.96
CA TRP A 293 2.26 8.68 25.31
C TRP A 293 0.91 8.03 25.56
N THR A 294 0.21 8.50 26.55
CA THR A 294 -1.11 7.98 26.89
C THR A 294 -2.07 8.17 25.71
N SER A 295 -2.45 7.07 25.07
CA SER A 295 -3.49 7.03 24.07
C SER A 295 -4.67 6.22 24.59
N SER A 296 -5.19 6.63 25.74
CA SER A 296 -6.27 5.93 26.39
C SER A 296 -7.61 6.21 25.70
N GLU A 297 -8.55 5.29 25.82
CA GLU A 297 -9.91 5.48 25.35
C GLU A 297 -10.55 6.76 25.91
N GLU A 298 -10.08 7.21 27.07
CA GLU A 298 -10.60 8.39 27.75
C GLU A 298 -9.96 9.71 27.33
N ASP A 299 -8.94 9.71 26.47
CA ASP A 299 -8.39 10.98 25.96
C ASP A 299 -9.42 11.73 25.10
N SER A 300 -9.30 13.05 25.05
CA SER A 300 -10.30 13.91 24.42
C SER A 300 -10.45 13.67 22.92
N VAL A 301 -9.35 13.33 22.23
CA VAL A 301 -9.35 13.11 20.78
C VAL A 301 -10.03 11.78 20.45
N ASN A 302 -9.75 10.72 21.22
CA ASN A 302 -10.41 9.43 21.10
C ASN A 302 -11.91 9.53 21.39
N ARG A 303 -12.31 10.29 22.43
CA ARG A 303 -13.74 10.51 22.69
C ARG A 303 -14.43 11.22 21.52
N GLN A 304 -13.80 12.25 20.92
CA GLN A 304 -14.38 12.95 19.77
C GLN A 304 -14.45 12.04 18.54
N ALA A 305 -13.46 11.18 18.32
CA ALA A 305 -13.48 10.20 17.23
C ALA A 305 -14.63 9.18 17.39
N ASN A 306 -14.85 8.69 18.61
CA ASN A 306 -15.99 7.82 18.91
C ASN A 306 -17.34 8.52 18.70
N GLU A 307 -17.48 9.80 19.10
CA GLU A 307 -18.70 10.57 18.84
C GLU A 307 -18.98 10.72 17.33
N MET A 308 -17.95 10.88 16.51
CA MET A 308 -18.10 10.92 15.05
C MET A 308 -18.67 9.60 14.49
N VAL A 309 -18.19 8.47 14.98
CA VAL A 309 -18.72 7.14 14.59
C VAL A 309 -20.17 6.99 15.09
N ARG A 310 -20.48 7.39 16.33
CA ARG A 310 -21.83 7.33 16.90
C ARG A 310 -22.82 8.24 16.17
N ALA A 311 -22.34 9.35 15.57
CA ALA A 311 -23.14 10.19 14.70
C ALA A 311 -23.52 9.52 13.38
N GLY A 312 -22.86 8.44 12.99
CA GLY A 312 -23.16 7.64 11.80
C GLY A 312 -22.14 7.78 10.65
N ILE A 313 -20.94 8.28 10.91
CA ILE A 313 -19.84 8.38 9.94
C ILE A 313 -18.90 7.19 10.15
N ALA A 314 -18.63 6.40 9.11
CA ALA A 314 -17.61 5.37 9.14
C ALA A 314 -16.22 6.03 9.15
N LEU A 315 -15.53 6.02 10.29
CA LEU A 315 -14.27 6.72 10.49
C LEU A 315 -13.08 5.75 10.39
N PHE A 316 -12.23 5.99 9.39
CA PHE A 316 -11.01 5.22 9.13
C PHE A 316 -9.80 6.02 9.57
N ILE A 317 -8.94 5.44 10.42
CA ILE A 317 -7.78 6.11 10.99
C ILE A 317 -6.53 5.25 10.82
N ALA A 318 -5.42 5.87 10.44
CA ALA A 318 -4.13 5.19 10.34
C ALA A 318 -3.68 4.63 11.70
N ALA A 319 -3.13 3.42 11.69
CA ALA A 319 -2.53 2.82 12.88
C ALA A 319 -1.26 3.57 13.33
N GLY A 320 -0.61 4.30 12.42
CA GLY A 320 0.64 5.01 12.61
C GLY A 320 1.84 4.31 11.97
N ASN A 321 3.00 4.99 11.99
CA ASN A 321 4.24 4.59 11.30
C ASN A 321 5.43 4.42 12.26
N THR A 322 5.20 3.89 13.46
CA THR A 322 6.23 3.76 14.50
C THR A 322 6.78 2.33 14.65
N ALA A 323 6.48 1.45 13.68
CA ALA A 323 6.91 0.05 13.65
C ALA A 323 6.30 -0.82 14.78
N PHE A 324 6.82 -2.04 14.91
CA PHE A 324 6.25 -3.11 15.75
C PHE A 324 6.49 -2.99 17.24
N SER A 325 7.23 -2.00 17.71
CA SER A 325 7.48 -1.79 19.15
C SER A 325 6.58 -0.72 19.77
N ALA A 326 5.75 -0.07 18.97
CA ALA A 326 4.90 1.00 19.42
C ALA A 326 3.42 0.59 19.36
N GLN A 327 2.70 0.93 20.41
CA GLN A 327 1.25 0.78 20.44
C GLN A 327 0.57 1.77 19.49
N ILE A 328 -0.69 1.49 19.15
CA ILE A 328 -1.51 2.40 18.36
C ILE A 328 -1.74 3.70 19.14
N GLY A 329 -1.44 4.83 18.51
CA GLY A 329 -1.61 6.16 19.11
C GLY A 329 -3.02 6.72 18.90
N THR A 330 -3.30 7.87 19.54
CA THR A 330 -4.55 8.62 19.36
C THR A 330 -4.58 9.32 17.97
N PRO A 331 -5.72 9.39 17.24
CA PRO A 331 -7.01 8.80 17.57
C PRO A 331 -7.23 7.36 17.05
N GLY A 332 -6.22 6.72 16.46
CA GLY A 332 -6.30 5.33 15.97
C GLY A 332 -6.61 4.30 17.06
N SER A 333 -6.30 4.62 18.34
CA SER A 333 -6.59 3.76 19.48
C SER A 333 -8.05 3.83 19.96
N ALA A 334 -8.88 4.76 19.48
CA ALA A 334 -10.28 4.88 19.86
C ALA A 334 -11.07 3.59 19.58
N GLU A 335 -12.05 3.27 20.44
CA GLU A 335 -12.74 1.98 20.39
C GLU A 335 -13.59 1.79 19.13
N ASP A 336 -14.40 2.79 18.80
CA ASP A 336 -15.43 2.66 17.78
C ASP A 336 -14.89 2.85 16.33
N VAL A 337 -13.67 3.39 16.17
CA VAL A 337 -13.09 3.69 14.86
C VAL A 337 -12.52 2.44 14.17
N ILE A 338 -12.40 2.50 12.85
CA ILE A 338 -11.73 1.48 12.05
C ILE A 338 -10.26 1.88 11.90
N THR A 339 -9.39 1.22 12.65
CA THR A 339 -7.95 1.46 12.59
C THR A 339 -7.32 0.61 11.50
N VAL A 340 -6.54 1.25 10.63
CA VAL A 340 -5.98 0.65 9.42
C VAL A 340 -4.47 0.55 9.52
N GLY A 341 -3.94 -0.68 9.48
CA GLY A 341 -2.53 -0.97 9.35
C GLY A 341 -2.09 -1.00 7.89
N ALA A 342 -0.78 -0.89 7.64
CA ALA A 342 -0.22 -0.92 6.30
C ALA A 342 0.34 -2.30 5.94
N LEU A 343 0.06 -2.75 4.72
CA LEU A 343 0.72 -3.87 4.05
C LEU A 343 1.68 -3.35 2.98
N ASP A 344 2.73 -4.11 2.70
CA ASP A 344 3.58 -3.91 1.54
C ASP A 344 2.98 -4.56 0.27
N LYS A 345 3.67 -4.45 -0.86
CA LYS A 345 3.22 -5.01 -2.15
C LYS A 345 3.13 -6.54 -2.17
N ASN A 346 3.81 -7.22 -1.23
CA ASN A 346 3.76 -8.68 -1.08
C ASN A 346 2.66 -9.13 -0.10
N THR A 347 1.76 -8.22 0.30
CA THR A 347 0.73 -8.44 1.30
C THR A 347 1.25 -8.81 2.70
N ALA A 348 2.54 -8.57 2.97
CA ALA A 348 3.11 -8.65 4.30
C ALA A 348 2.87 -7.34 5.07
N ILE A 349 2.88 -7.41 6.40
CA ILE A 349 2.77 -6.19 7.21
C ILE A 349 3.98 -5.31 6.93
N ALA A 350 3.74 -4.06 6.50
CA ALA A 350 4.80 -3.10 6.25
C ALA A 350 5.63 -2.86 7.52
N ILE A 351 6.96 -2.86 7.37
CA ILE A 351 7.89 -2.77 8.52
C ILE A 351 7.70 -1.52 9.38
N TYR A 352 7.14 -0.45 8.81
CA TYR A 352 6.84 0.80 9.50
C TYR A 352 5.47 0.82 10.16
N SER A 353 4.54 -0.09 9.80
CA SER A 353 3.18 -0.07 10.34
C SER A 353 3.18 -0.26 11.85
N SER A 354 2.51 0.65 12.56
CA SER A 354 2.28 0.46 14.00
C SER A 354 1.44 -0.77 14.27
N GLN A 355 1.71 -1.41 15.40
CA GLN A 355 1.04 -2.63 15.84
C GLN A 355 0.45 -2.42 17.23
N GLY A 356 -0.65 -3.13 17.47
CA GLY A 356 -1.28 -3.16 18.80
C GLY A 356 -0.55 -4.07 19.81
N PRO A 357 -1.18 -4.28 20.95
CA PRO A 357 -2.51 -3.79 21.34
C PRO A 357 -2.54 -2.30 21.69
N THR A 358 -3.74 -1.76 21.99
CA THR A 358 -3.88 -0.44 22.63
C THR A 358 -3.38 -0.47 24.06
N GLU A 359 -3.29 0.68 24.73
CA GLU A 359 -2.88 0.78 26.13
C GLU A 359 -3.75 -0.10 27.05
N GLU A 360 -5.06 -0.14 26.81
CA GLU A 360 -6.01 -0.99 27.55
C GLU A 360 -6.01 -2.47 27.12
N GLY A 361 -5.17 -2.83 26.15
CA GLY A 361 -5.03 -4.22 25.69
C GLY A 361 -6.05 -4.64 24.63
N ARG A 362 -6.76 -3.71 23.98
CA ARG A 362 -7.67 -4.02 22.86
C ARG A 362 -6.89 -4.35 21.60
N VAL A 363 -7.44 -5.28 20.81
CA VAL A 363 -6.84 -5.68 19.53
C VAL A 363 -7.06 -4.57 18.48
N LYS A 364 -5.97 -3.98 18.01
CA LYS A 364 -5.88 -3.02 16.92
C LYS A 364 -4.58 -3.31 16.12
N PRO A 365 -4.47 -2.95 14.84
CA PRO A 365 -5.52 -2.38 13.98
C PRO A 365 -6.64 -3.37 13.71
N ASN A 366 -7.81 -2.87 13.24
CA ASN A 366 -8.96 -3.73 12.90
C ASN A 366 -8.76 -4.44 11.56
N ILE A 367 -8.14 -3.74 10.61
CA ILE A 367 -7.87 -4.19 9.25
C ILE A 367 -6.49 -3.72 8.81
N ALA A 368 -5.96 -4.29 7.75
CA ALA A 368 -4.75 -3.81 7.10
C ALA A 368 -4.92 -3.89 5.58
N TYR A 369 -4.41 -2.86 4.90
CA TYR A 369 -4.45 -2.74 3.45
C TYR A 369 -3.10 -2.30 2.89
N MET A 370 -2.90 -2.49 1.58
CA MET A 370 -1.71 -2.05 0.87
C MET A 370 -1.55 -0.53 1.03
N GLY A 371 -0.42 -0.11 1.58
CA GLY A 371 -0.13 1.28 1.93
C GLY A 371 1.30 1.70 1.57
N SER A 372 2.06 0.83 0.90
CA SER A 372 3.43 1.15 0.46
C SER A 372 3.44 1.50 -1.02
N ASP A 373 4.14 2.59 -1.36
CA ASP A 373 4.35 3.05 -2.74
C ASP A 373 3.04 3.25 -3.53
N ILE A 374 2.04 3.86 -2.91
CA ILE A 374 0.76 4.17 -3.54
C ILE A 374 0.88 5.48 -4.31
N MET A 375 0.69 5.43 -5.63
CA MET A 375 0.66 6.62 -6.48
C MET A 375 -0.68 7.32 -6.37
N SER A 376 -0.66 8.63 -6.15
CA SER A 376 -1.85 9.46 -6.07
C SER A 376 -1.55 10.92 -6.39
N VAL A 377 -2.52 11.80 -6.25
CA VAL A 377 -2.47 13.24 -6.53
C VAL A 377 -1.24 13.91 -5.92
N ALA A 378 -0.45 14.60 -6.76
CA ALA A 378 0.63 15.49 -6.33
C ALA A 378 0.11 16.92 -6.29
N ALA A 379 -0.19 17.44 -5.10
CA ALA A 379 -0.73 18.78 -4.94
C ALA A 379 0.13 19.88 -5.59
N ASN A 380 -0.52 20.94 -6.05
CA ASN A 380 0.09 22.11 -6.68
C ASN A 380 0.85 21.84 -8.00
N THR A 381 0.55 20.74 -8.67
CA THR A 381 1.12 20.39 -9.98
C THR A 381 0.12 20.48 -11.12
N GLY A 382 -1.17 20.53 -10.81
CA GLY A 382 -2.28 20.57 -11.76
C GLY A 382 -2.73 19.18 -12.23
N ASP A 383 -1.82 18.28 -12.59
CA ASP A 383 -2.14 17.00 -13.21
C ASP A 383 -1.15 15.86 -12.92
N GLN A 384 -0.16 16.06 -12.03
CA GLN A 384 0.86 15.05 -11.77
C GLN A 384 0.50 14.17 -10.56
N TYR A 385 1.12 13.00 -10.53
CA TYR A 385 0.96 12.02 -9.47
C TYR A 385 2.29 11.74 -8.77
N THR A 386 2.24 11.33 -7.50
CA THR A 386 3.40 10.99 -6.67
C THR A 386 3.11 9.79 -5.80
N GLY A 387 4.15 9.03 -5.44
CA GLY A 387 4.06 7.83 -4.59
C GLY A 387 5.10 7.81 -3.48
#